data_a7fc8e89fcec18eb58f95e2ee47303d6
#
_entry.id   a7fc8e89fcec18eb58f95e2ee47303d6
#
_cell.length_a   1.000
_cell.length_b   1.000
_cell.length_c   1.000
_cell.angle_alpha   90.00
_cell.angle_beta   90.00
_cell.angle_gamma   90.00
#
_symmetry.space_group_name_H-M   'P 1'
#
loop_
_entity.id
_entity.type
_entity.pdbx_description
1 polymer ?
#
loop_
_entity_poly.entity_id
_entity_poly.type
_entity_poly.pdbx_seq_one_letter_code
_entity_poly.pdbx_strand_id
1 'polypeptide(L)'
;MKTVPTAAPADYRGECYACRRAKKSCLCGSVKPFATRTRFVILMHDKEAHKQRTGTPRLARLCLTNSELIVGTDFTGNERVNALIKDPAYSPFVLYPGPDAVNFKTLGKDALPAKKTLLVFVIDGTWRGARSLLNKSPNVRALPRLSFAGNYVSQFKIKKQPMEHCVSTIEAIYYLCREAEAAGYEDLGAGPEVLMQVFKRLVDTQIRCQQAKGRPREEGPEE
;
A
#
# COMPACT_ATOMS: atom_id res chain seq x y z
N MET A 1 -9.73 -44.87 -15.80
CA MET A 1 -10.05 -43.43 -15.79
C MET A 1 -10.33 -43.00 -14.35
N LYS A 2 -9.39 -42.27 -13.71
CA LYS A 2 -9.58 -41.74 -12.35
C LYS A 2 -10.20 -40.37 -12.51
N THR A 3 -11.44 -40.23 -12.05
CA THR A 3 -12.15 -38.96 -11.98
C THR A 3 -11.46 -38.04 -10.97
N VAL A 4 -10.91 -36.92 -11.46
CA VAL A 4 -10.43 -35.82 -10.61
C VAL A 4 -11.65 -35.22 -9.90
N PRO A 5 -11.68 -35.12 -8.57
CA PRO A 5 -12.76 -34.44 -7.88
C PRO A 5 -12.65 -32.94 -8.21
N THR A 6 -13.60 -32.42 -8.95
CA THR A 6 -13.83 -30.98 -9.11
C THR A 6 -14.20 -30.43 -7.73
N ALA A 7 -13.24 -29.80 -7.06
CA ALA A 7 -13.53 -29.01 -5.88
C ALA A 7 -14.59 -27.97 -6.27
N ALA A 8 -15.75 -28.01 -5.59
CA ALA A 8 -16.79 -27.02 -5.77
C ALA A 8 -16.18 -25.62 -5.63
N PRO A 9 -16.51 -24.65 -6.50
CA PRO A 9 -15.96 -23.31 -6.42
C PRO A 9 -16.29 -22.74 -5.04
N ALA A 10 -15.26 -22.28 -4.33
CA ALA A 10 -15.41 -21.65 -3.03
C ALA A 10 -16.54 -20.62 -3.12
N ASP A 11 -17.50 -20.66 -2.19
CA ASP A 11 -18.66 -19.78 -2.20
C ASP A 11 -18.24 -18.32 -1.96
N TYR A 12 -17.86 -17.64 -3.03
CA TYR A 12 -17.49 -16.21 -3.04
C TYR A 12 -18.68 -15.28 -2.76
N ARG A 13 -19.90 -15.82 -2.61
CA ARG A 13 -21.12 -15.03 -2.37
C ARG A 13 -21.05 -14.21 -1.07
N GLY A 14 -20.16 -14.57 -0.16
CA GLY A 14 -19.92 -13.84 1.09
C GLY A 14 -18.85 -12.75 1.02
N GLU A 15 -18.03 -12.63 -0.04
CA GLU A 15 -16.94 -11.67 -0.14
C GLU A 15 -17.21 -10.56 -1.17
N CYS A 16 -16.65 -9.35 -0.89
CA CYS A 16 -16.63 -8.24 -1.83
C CYS A 16 -15.46 -8.41 -2.80
N TYR A 17 -15.71 -8.44 -4.10
CA TYR A 17 -14.67 -8.60 -5.12
C TYR A 17 -13.65 -7.45 -5.13
N ALA A 18 -14.07 -6.22 -4.81
CA ALA A 18 -13.18 -5.06 -4.84
C ALA A 18 -12.23 -5.01 -3.64
N CYS A 19 -12.74 -5.05 -2.42
CA CYS A 19 -11.92 -4.95 -1.21
C CYS A 19 -11.53 -6.30 -0.59
N ARG A 20 -12.06 -7.42 -1.10
CA ARG A 20 -11.82 -8.80 -0.64
C ARG A 20 -12.18 -9.04 0.83
N ARG A 21 -13.10 -8.23 1.36
CA ARG A 21 -13.67 -8.40 2.72
C ARG A 21 -15.01 -9.11 2.64
N ALA A 22 -15.41 -9.75 3.75
CA ALA A 22 -16.76 -10.25 3.85
C ALA A 22 -17.78 -9.12 3.60
N LYS A 23 -18.87 -9.38 2.87
CA LYS A 23 -19.88 -8.37 2.49
C LYS A 23 -20.38 -7.57 3.70
N LYS A 24 -20.61 -8.23 4.85
CA LYS A 24 -21.04 -7.60 6.11
C LYS A 24 -20.04 -6.61 6.70
N SER A 25 -18.77 -6.69 6.33
CA SER A 25 -17.68 -5.80 6.75
C SER A 25 -17.03 -5.08 5.57
N CYS A 26 -17.72 -5.00 4.45
CA CYS A 26 -17.27 -4.28 3.26
C CYS A 26 -17.17 -2.78 3.54
N LEU A 27 -16.08 -2.16 3.08
CA LEU A 27 -15.79 -0.74 3.27
C LEU A 27 -15.90 0.07 1.97
N CYS A 28 -16.25 -0.56 0.84
CA CYS A 28 -16.31 0.11 -0.46
C CYS A 28 -17.30 1.28 -0.49
N GLY A 29 -18.41 1.20 0.24
CA GLY A 29 -19.37 2.29 0.37
C GLY A 29 -18.81 3.56 1.07
N SER A 30 -17.64 3.46 1.69
CA SER A 30 -16.95 4.60 2.32
C SER A 30 -15.84 5.16 1.44
N VAL A 31 -15.52 4.49 0.34
CA VAL A 31 -14.48 4.90 -0.58
C VAL A 31 -15.02 5.97 -1.51
N LYS A 32 -14.39 7.13 -1.51
CA LYS A 32 -14.59 8.20 -2.50
C LYS A 32 -13.26 8.38 -3.22
N PRO A 33 -13.07 7.80 -4.43
CA PRO A 33 -11.80 7.88 -5.13
C PRO A 33 -11.43 9.32 -5.47
N PHE A 34 -10.14 9.66 -5.32
CA PHE A 34 -9.60 10.95 -5.74
C PHE A 34 -8.43 10.75 -6.70
N ALA A 35 -8.16 11.77 -7.51
CA ALA A 35 -7.07 11.76 -8.48
C ALA A 35 -5.80 12.34 -7.87
N THR A 36 -4.64 11.81 -8.29
CA THR A 36 -3.31 12.34 -8.02
C THR A 36 -2.55 12.47 -9.34
N ARG A 37 -1.63 13.43 -9.47
CA ARG A 37 -0.65 13.43 -10.56
C ARG A 37 0.31 12.25 -10.39
N THR A 38 0.76 12.02 -9.15
CA THR A 38 1.59 10.88 -8.79
C THR A 38 0.86 9.57 -9.09
N ARG A 39 1.51 8.69 -9.84
CA ARG A 39 1.03 7.34 -10.05
C ARG A 39 1.55 6.42 -8.94
N PHE A 40 0.67 5.71 -8.28
CA PHE A 40 1.04 4.75 -7.25
C PHE A 40 0.93 3.31 -7.76
N VAL A 41 1.98 2.52 -7.54
CA VAL A 41 1.98 1.07 -7.82
C VAL A 41 2.30 0.34 -6.53
N ILE A 42 1.33 -0.37 -6.01
CA ILE A 42 1.47 -1.10 -4.75
C ILE A 42 1.96 -2.52 -5.07
N LEU A 43 3.18 -2.83 -4.63
CA LEU A 43 3.78 -4.16 -4.75
C LEU A 43 3.46 -4.96 -3.49
N MET A 44 2.46 -5.81 -3.57
CA MET A 44 1.97 -6.59 -2.44
C MET A 44 2.67 -7.95 -2.40
N HIS A 45 3.31 -8.27 -1.26
CA HIS A 45 3.93 -9.56 -1.07
C HIS A 45 2.87 -10.69 -1.12
N ASP A 46 3.15 -11.78 -1.83
CA ASP A 46 2.21 -12.88 -2.07
C ASP A 46 1.62 -13.46 -0.77
N LYS A 47 2.45 -13.65 0.27
CA LYS A 47 1.97 -14.11 1.58
C LYS A 47 0.91 -13.18 2.21
N GLU A 48 1.03 -11.88 2.00
CA GLU A 48 0.05 -10.91 2.49
C GLU A 48 -1.25 -10.97 1.67
N ALA A 49 -1.14 -11.19 0.36
CA ALA A 49 -2.29 -11.33 -0.52
C ALA A 49 -3.20 -12.50 -0.13
N HIS A 50 -2.61 -13.62 0.34
CA HIS A 50 -3.32 -14.83 0.74
C HIS A 50 -3.75 -14.82 2.21
N LYS A 51 -2.94 -14.25 3.12
CA LYS A 51 -3.21 -14.27 4.56
C LYS A 51 -4.05 -13.08 5.06
N GLN A 52 -3.82 -11.90 4.48
CA GLN A 52 -4.49 -10.67 4.91
C GLN A 52 -5.53 -10.21 3.87
N ARG A 53 -6.65 -10.93 3.79
CA ARG A 53 -7.78 -10.53 2.93
C ARG A 53 -8.29 -9.11 3.21
N THR A 54 -7.93 -8.53 4.34
CA THR A 54 -8.41 -7.25 4.83
C THR A 54 -7.31 -6.18 4.96
N GLY A 55 -6.21 -6.34 4.24
CA GLY A 55 -5.07 -5.42 4.29
C GLY A 55 -5.36 -4.01 3.77
N THR A 56 -4.57 -3.05 4.21
CA THR A 56 -4.66 -1.63 3.82
C THR A 56 -4.34 -1.37 2.34
N PRO A 57 -3.49 -2.15 1.62
CA PRO A 57 -3.13 -1.86 0.24
C PRO A 57 -4.31 -1.90 -0.73
N ARG A 58 -5.24 -2.85 -0.55
CA ARG A 58 -6.44 -2.95 -1.40
C ARG A 58 -7.37 -1.74 -1.23
N LEU A 59 -7.51 -1.28 0.01
CA LEU A 59 -8.32 -0.09 0.31
C LEU A 59 -7.65 1.18 -0.23
N ALA A 60 -6.33 1.32 -0.06
CA ALA A 60 -5.58 2.43 -0.62
C ALA A 60 -5.72 2.50 -2.15
N ARG A 61 -5.57 1.36 -2.83
CA ARG A 61 -5.77 1.27 -4.28
C ARG A 61 -7.17 1.72 -4.70
N LEU A 62 -8.21 1.38 -3.93
CA LEU A 62 -9.59 1.79 -4.23
C LEU A 62 -9.82 3.30 -4.02
N CYS A 63 -9.07 3.94 -3.14
CA CYS A 63 -9.15 5.38 -2.90
C CYS A 63 -8.44 6.22 -3.98
N LEU A 64 -7.61 5.62 -4.82
CA LEU A 64 -6.81 6.31 -5.83
C LEU A 64 -7.25 5.93 -7.23
N THR A 65 -7.61 6.91 -8.06
CA THR A 65 -8.02 6.65 -9.45
C THR A 65 -6.84 6.24 -10.33
N ASN A 66 -5.62 6.71 -9.99
CA ASN A 66 -4.39 6.48 -10.74
C ASN A 66 -3.43 5.54 -9.99
N SER A 67 -3.91 4.32 -9.68
CA SER A 67 -3.10 3.35 -8.94
C SER A 67 -3.31 1.92 -9.42
N GLU A 68 -2.27 1.10 -9.23
CA GLU A 68 -2.28 -0.34 -9.49
C GLU A 68 -1.85 -1.11 -8.25
N LEU A 69 -2.31 -2.37 -8.13
CA LEU A 69 -1.84 -3.30 -7.12
C LEU A 69 -1.37 -4.57 -7.84
N ILE A 70 -0.10 -4.91 -7.68
CA ILE A 70 0.54 -6.07 -8.30
C ILE A 70 1.02 -6.99 -7.17
N VAL A 71 0.64 -8.26 -7.24
CA VAL A 71 0.99 -9.27 -6.24
C VAL A 71 2.18 -10.09 -6.72
N GLY A 72 3.16 -10.31 -5.85
CA GLY A 72 4.33 -11.13 -6.17
C GLY A 72 5.35 -11.17 -5.03
N THR A 73 6.38 -12.00 -5.21
CA THR A 73 7.53 -12.08 -4.29
C THR A 73 8.83 -11.64 -4.94
N ASP A 74 8.86 -11.68 -6.27
CA ASP A 74 9.95 -11.28 -7.14
C ASP A 74 9.36 -10.58 -8.36
N PHE A 75 9.78 -9.36 -8.64
CA PHE A 75 9.31 -8.54 -9.75
C PHE A 75 10.33 -8.38 -10.87
N THR A 76 11.47 -9.08 -10.81
CA THR A 76 12.54 -9.00 -11.82
C THR A 76 12.03 -9.26 -13.23
N GLY A 77 11.26 -10.32 -13.40
CA GLY A 77 10.64 -10.72 -14.68
C GLY A 77 9.23 -10.19 -14.89
N ASN A 78 8.71 -9.33 -14.01
CA ASN A 78 7.33 -8.84 -14.14
C ASN A 78 7.24 -7.79 -15.27
N GLU A 79 6.59 -8.18 -16.37
CA GLU A 79 6.47 -7.34 -17.58
C GLU A 79 5.84 -5.98 -17.29
N ARG A 80 4.79 -5.93 -16.46
CA ARG A 80 4.09 -4.68 -16.12
C ARG A 80 4.98 -3.74 -15.31
N VAL A 81 5.68 -4.26 -14.28
CA VAL A 81 6.61 -3.46 -13.48
C VAL A 81 7.75 -2.94 -14.34
N ASN A 82 8.33 -3.79 -15.19
CA ASN A 82 9.42 -3.41 -16.09
C ASN A 82 8.99 -2.38 -17.14
N ALA A 83 7.78 -2.52 -17.69
CA ALA A 83 7.21 -1.53 -18.62
C ALA A 83 7.07 -0.16 -17.96
N LEU A 84 6.54 -0.12 -16.73
CA LEU A 84 6.38 1.13 -15.96
C LEU A 84 7.73 1.79 -15.60
N ILE A 85 8.74 0.98 -15.24
CA ILE A 85 10.09 1.50 -14.93
C ILE A 85 10.75 2.12 -16.17
N LYS A 86 10.54 1.52 -17.34
CA LYS A 86 11.17 1.95 -18.60
C LYS A 86 10.39 3.05 -19.33
N ASP A 87 9.16 3.32 -18.95
CA ASP A 87 8.32 4.31 -19.62
C ASP A 87 8.89 5.73 -19.40
N PRO A 88 9.27 6.43 -20.50
CA PRO A 88 9.88 7.75 -20.41
C PRO A 88 8.93 8.83 -19.86
N ALA A 89 7.62 8.57 -19.82
CA ALA A 89 6.64 9.47 -19.22
C ALA A 89 6.73 9.54 -17.69
N TYR A 90 7.41 8.58 -17.07
CA TYR A 90 7.53 8.49 -15.61
C TYR A 90 8.92 8.80 -15.08
N SER A 91 8.95 9.29 -13.83
CA SER A 91 10.12 9.30 -12.95
C SER A 91 9.86 8.28 -11.82
N PRO A 92 10.40 7.05 -11.95
CA PRO A 92 10.12 5.98 -11.00
C PRO A 92 10.96 6.10 -9.72
N PHE A 93 10.29 5.94 -8.57
CA PHE A 93 10.89 5.85 -7.23
C PHE A 93 10.31 4.65 -6.48
N VAL A 94 11.06 4.15 -5.50
CA VAL A 94 10.53 3.18 -4.52
C VAL A 94 10.40 3.86 -3.16
N LEU A 95 9.22 3.80 -2.55
CA LEU A 95 9.00 4.30 -1.18
C LEU A 95 9.62 3.30 -0.19
N TYR A 96 10.84 3.60 0.23
CA TYR A 96 11.60 2.77 1.16
C TYR A 96 12.72 3.58 1.85
N PRO A 97 12.87 3.49 3.17
CA PRO A 97 13.91 4.22 3.89
C PRO A 97 15.31 3.76 3.51
N GLY A 98 16.28 4.64 3.65
CA GLY A 98 17.70 4.35 3.42
C GLY A 98 18.54 5.61 3.49
N PRO A 99 19.88 5.48 3.57
CA PRO A 99 20.80 6.62 3.69
C PRO A 99 20.71 7.57 2.48
N ASP A 100 20.47 7.00 1.28
CA ASP A 100 20.37 7.78 0.04
C ASP A 100 18.92 8.12 -0.34
N ALA A 101 17.98 7.94 0.60
CA ALA A 101 16.58 8.23 0.34
C ALA A 101 16.33 9.75 0.36
N VAL A 102 15.75 10.25 -0.72
CA VAL A 102 15.30 11.64 -0.81
C VAL A 102 13.86 11.78 -0.29
N ASN A 103 13.44 13.00 0.00
CA ASN A 103 12.06 13.32 0.36
C ASN A 103 11.62 14.60 -0.37
N PHE A 104 10.35 14.96 -0.27
CA PHE A 104 9.83 16.12 -1.00
C PHE A 104 10.47 17.45 -0.59
N LYS A 105 11.03 17.57 0.63
CA LYS A 105 11.77 18.78 1.03
C LYS A 105 13.13 18.87 0.34
N THR A 106 13.80 17.72 0.15
CA THR A 106 15.14 17.66 -0.48
C THR A 106 15.08 17.59 -2.00
N LEU A 107 13.99 17.04 -2.57
CA LEU A 107 13.81 16.97 -4.02
C LEU A 107 13.70 18.35 -4.67
N GLY A 108 13.16 19.38 -3.96
CA GLY A 108 12.89 20.67 -4.58
C GLY A 108 11.86 20.60 -5.72
N LYS A 109 11.21 21.69 -6.05
CA LYS A 109 10.15 21.71 -7.09
C LYS A 109 10.64 21.29 -8.48
N ASP A 110 11.91 21.53 -8.79
CA ASP A 110 12.50 21.35 -10.12
C ASP A 110 13.24 20.01 -10.30
N ALA A 111 13.32 19.20 -9.26
CA ALA A 111 14.04 17.91 -9.33
C ALA A 111 13.36 16.84 -10.19
N LEU A 112 12.06 16.97 -10.39
CA LEU A 112 11.35 16.14 -11.36
C LEU A 112 11.29 16.89 -12.70
N PRO A 113 11.72 16.26 -13.81
CA PRO A 113 11.58 16.86 -15.12
C PRO A 113 10.14 17.30 -15.35
N ALA A 114 9.90 18.54 -15.72
CA ALA A 114 8.57 19.18 -15.83
C ALA A 114 7.55 18.40 -16.67
N LYS A 115 8.03 17.54 -17.56
CA LYS A 115 7.20 16.69 -18.45
C LYS A 115 6.98 15.27 -17.94
N LYS A 116 7.53 14.89 -16.77
CA LYS A 116 7.40 13.53 -16.24
C LYS A 116 6.45 13.47 -15.06
N THR A 117 5.73 12.37 -14.99
CA THR A 117 4.88 12.04 -13.84
C THR A 117 5.66 11.24 -12.81
N LEU A 118 5.57 11.63 -11.56
CA LEU A 118 6.13 10.83 -10.46
C LEU A 118 5.44 9.48 -10.39
N LEU A 119 6.23 8.40 -10.44
CA LEU A 119 5.77 7.03 -10.26
C LEU A 119 6.35 6.48 -8.96
N VAL A 120 5.50 6.12 -8.01
CA VAL A 120 5.96 5.62 -6.71
C VAL A 120 5.55 4.16 -6.53
N PHE A 121 6.55 3.28 -6.44
CA PHE A 121 6.35 1.90 -6.02
C PHE A 121 6.28 1.85 -4.50
N VAL A 122 5.15 1.42 -3.97
CA VAL A 122 4.90 1.26 -2.53
C VAL A 122 4.93 -0.22 -2.19
N ILE A 123 5.83 -0.65 -1.31
CA ILE A 123 5.96 -2.05 -0.95
C ILE A 123 5.03 -2.37 0.22
N ASP A 124 4.15 -3.36 0.03
CA ASP A 124 3.25 -3.85 1.06
C ASP A 124 3.70 -5.22 1.57
N GLY A 125 3.92 -5.28 2.86
CA GLY A 125 4.34 -6.47 3.57
C GLY A 125 4.81 -6.15 4.98
N THR A 126 5.14 -7.20 5.74
CA THR A 126 5.92 -7.00 6.97
C THR A 126 7.31 -6.45 6.60
N TRP A 127 8.02 -5.82 7.52
CA TRP A 127 9.38 -5.31 7.25
C TRP A 127 10.32 -6.39 6.71
N ARG A 128 10.26 -7.58 7.27
CA ARG A 128 11.00 -8.76 6.77
C ARG A 128 10.56 -9.12 5.34
N GLY A 129 9.25 -9.10 5.09
CA GLY A 129 8.68 -9.35 3.77
C GLY A 129 9.08 -8.29 2.74
N ALA A 130 9.00 -7.00 3.10
CA ALA A 130 9.39 -5.89 2.24
C ALA A 130 10.88 -5.93 1.88
N ARG A 131 11.76 -6.19 2.86
CA ARG A 131 13.19 -6.39 2.63
C ARG A 131 13.45 -7.59 1.70
N SER A 132 12.77 -8.72 1.94
CA SER A 132 12.89 -9.90 1.08
C SER A 132 12.44 -9.63 -0.35
N LEU A 133 11.33 -8.93 -0.53
CA LEU A 133 10.81 -8.53 -1.84
C LEU A 133 11.82 -7.66 -2.60
N LEU A 134 12.36 -6.62 -1.95
CA LEU A 134 13.38 -5.76 -2.56
C LEU A 134 14.66 -6.52 -2.94
N ASN A 135 15.13 -7.42 -2.06
CA ASN A 135 16.32 -8.21 -2.35
C ASN A 135 16.14 -9.16 -3.54
N LYS A 136 14.93 -9.66 -3.74
CA LYS A 136 14.56 -10.54 -4.86
C LYS A 136 14.25 -9.79 -6.15
N SER A 137 13.99 -8.48 -6.07
CA SER A 137 13.58 -7.64 -7.20
C SER A 137 14.62 -6.55 -7.47
N PRO A 138 15.79 -6.90 -8.08
CA PRO A 138 16.88 -5.96 -8.34
C PRO A 138 16.44 -4.76 -9.21
N ASN A 139 15.49 -4.93 -10.13
CA ASN A 139 14.93 -3.85 -10.94
C ASN A 139 14.23 -2.79 -10.07
N VAL A 140 13.45 -3.18 -9.07
CA VAL A 140 12.80 -2.28 -8.12
C VAL A 140 13.81 -1.72 -7.11
N ARG A 141 14.74 -2.55 -6.63
CA ARG A 141 15.78 -2.14 -5.68
C ARG A 141 16.73 -1.08 -6.22
N ALA A 142 16.98 -1.09 -7.53
CA ALA A 142 17.85 -0.12 -8.21
C ALA A 142 17.20 1.27 -8.38
N LEU A 143 15.91 1.40 -8.13
CA LEU A 143 15.23 2.69 -8.23
C LEU A 143 15.71 3.65 -7.14
N PRO A 144 15.74 4.97 -7.42
CA PRO A 144 15.95 5.97 -6.39
C PRO A 144 14.90 5.81 -5.29
N ARG A 145 15.34 6.00 -4.05
CA ARG A 145 14.49 5.85 -2.88
C ARG A 145 13.81 7.14 -2.51
N LEU A 146 12.52 7.05 -2.21
CA LEU A 146 11.74 8.12 -1.62
C LEU A 146 11.45 7.76 -0.16
N SER A 147 11.56 8.71 0.74
CA SER A 147 11.23 8.58 2.16
C SER A 147 10.35 9.74 2.62
N PHE A 148 9.91 9.69 3.85
CA PHE A 148 9.20 10.81 4.46
C PHE A 148 10.18 11.88 4.96
N ALA A 149 9.74 13.15 4.90
CA ALA A 149 10.41 14.26 5.56
C ALA A 149 10.04 14.38 7.04
N GLY A 150 8.85 13.88 7.41
CA GLY A 150 8.33 13.88 8.78
C GLY A 150 8.50 12.55 9.50
N ASN A 151 8.43 12.60 10.83
CA ASN A 151 8.37 11.40 11.68
C ASN A 151 6.91 11.08 11.96
N TYR A 152 6.37 10.07 11.29
CA TYR A 152 4.97 9.67 11.42
C TYR A 152 4.86 8.44 12.30
N VAL A 153 3.87 8.45 13.21
CA VAL A 153 3.53 7.32 14.06
C VAL A 153 2.23 6.70 13.55
N SER A 154 2.21 5.38 13.43
CA SER A 154 1.04 4.67 12.92
C SER A 154 -0.15 4.76 13.88
N GLN A 155 -1.32 5.01 13.31
CA GLN A 155 -2.60 4.96 14.02
C GLN A 155 -3.21 3.53 14.05
N PHE A 156 -2.45 2.50 13.63
CA PHE A 156 -2.92 1.12 13.55
C PHE A 156 -2.92 0.45 14.92
N LYS A 157 -3.83 0.85 15.80
CA LYS A 157 -3.94 0.41 17.21
C LYS A 157 -4.09 -1.10 17.44
N ILE A 158 -4.42 -1.86 16.41
CA ILE A 158 -4.69 -3.31 16.48
C ILE A 158 -3.54 -4.18 15.94
N LYS A 159 -2.48 -3.56 15.46
CA LYS A 159 -1.29 -4.26 14.98
C LYS A 159 -0.07 -3.66 15.65
N LYS A 160 0.69 -4.48 16.40
CA LYS A 160 1.97 -4.05 16.96
C LYS A 160 2.91 -3.71 15.81
N GLN A 161 3.43 -2.52 15.78
CA GLN A 161 4.42 -2.11 14.78
C GLN A 161 5.81 -2.50 15.28
N PRO A 162 6.70 -3.03 14.42
CA PRO A 162 8.05 -3.44 14.84
C PRO A 162 8.93 -2.26 15.28
N MET A 163 8.63 -1.05 14.80
CA MET A 163 9.28 0.22 15.20
C MET A 163 8.25 1.35 15.21
N GLU A 164 8.50 2.40 16.02
CA GLU A 164 7.58 3.53 16.21
C GLU A 164 7.17 4.22 14.90
N HIS A 165 8.08 4.29 13.92
CA HIS A 165 7.87 4.97 12.64
C HIS A 165 7.39 4.05 11.51
N CYS A 166 6.93 2.83 11.84
CA CYS A 166 6.37 1.90 10.86
C CYS A 166 4.90 2.20 10.61
N VAL A 167 4.59 2.88 9.52
CA VAL A 167 3.22 3.17 9.09
C VAL A 167 2.68 2.08 8.16
N SER A 168 1.36 1.91 8.13
CA SER A 168 0.71 1.00 7.18
C SER A 168 0.73 1.59 5.76
N THR A 169 0.53 0.74 4.75
CA THR A 169 0.53 1.16 3.34
C THR A 169 -0.43 2.31 3.04
N ILE A 170 -1.62 2.30 3.62
CA ILE A 170 -2.60 3.39 3.41
C ILE A 170 -2.16 4.70 4.07
N GLU A 171 -1.55 4.62 5.27
CA GLU A 171 -0.97 5.78 5.95
C GLU A 171 0.25 6.30 5.18
N ALA A 172 1.09 5.40 4.68
CA ALA A 172 2.26 5.77 3.89
C ALA A 172 1.86 6.59 2.65
N ILE A 173 0.83 6.16 1.93
CA ILE A 173 0.33 6.89 0.77
C ILE A 173 -0.29 8.22 1.19
N TYR A 174 -1.06 8.26 2.30
CA TYR A 174 -1.62 9.48 2.83
C TYR A 174 -0.55 10.52 3.15
N TYR A 175 0.47 10.16 3.93
CA TYR A 175 1.54 11.08 4.30
C TYR A 175 2.33 11.54 3.09
N LEU A 176 2.58 10.64 2.13
CA LEU A 176 3.27 11.01 0.90
C LEU A 176 2.48 12.03 0.08
N CYS A 177 1.17 11.86 -0.04
CA CYS A 177 0.28 12.83 -0.69
C CYS A 177 0.36 14.21 0.01
N ARG A 178 0.32 14.24 1.34
CA ARG A 178 0.41 15.50 2.10
C ARG A 178 1.78 16.18 1.98
N GLU A 179 2.87 15.42 1.98
CA GLU A 179 4.20 15.98 1.74
C GLU A 179 4.36 16.50 0.31
N ALA A 180 3.81 15.78 -0.68
CA ALA A 180 3.82 16.20 -2.08
C ALA A 180 3.03 17.51 -2.28
N GLU A 181 1.87 17.64 -1.63
CA GLU A 181 1.05 18.85 -1.65
C GLU A 181 1.78 20.02 -0.97
N ALA A 182 2.34 19.81 0.22
CA ALA A 182 3.11 20.83 0.95
C ALA A 182 4.35 21.32 0.17
N ALA A 183 4.93 20.47 -0.65
CA ALA A 183 6.05 20.81 -1.54
C ALA A 183 5.61 21.40 -2.89
N GLY A 184 4.29 21.49 -3.16
CA GLY A 184 3.72 22.05 -4.39
C GLY A 184 3.80 21.14 -5.61
N TYR A 185 3.99 19.81 -5.42
CA TYR A 185 3.91 18.80 -6.49
C TYR A 185 2.48 18.40 -6.82
N GLU A 186 1.60 18.46 -5.83
CA GLU A 186 0.19 18.06 -5.93
C GLU A 186 -0.69 19.23 -5.48
N ASP A 187 -1.93 19.22 -5.95
CA ASP A 187 -3.05 20.04 -5.45
C ASP A 187 -4.21 19.10 -5.21
N LEU A 188 -4.32 18.60 -3.97
CA LEU A 188 -5.21 17.49 -3.62
C LEU A 188 -6.39 17.92 -2.73
N GLY A 189 -6.27 19.08 -2.07
CA GLY A 189 -7.28 19.56 -1.14
C GLY A 189 -7.64 18.50 -0.08
N ALA A 190 -8.91 18.18 0.04
CA ALA A 190 -9.41 17.17 0.99
C ALA A 190 -9.34 15.71 0.48
N GLY A 191 -8.86 15.48 -0.75
CA GLY A 191 -8.82 14.15 -1.36
C GLY A 191 -8.15 13.09 -0.51
N PRO A 192 -6.91 13.30 -0.02
CA PRO A 192 -6.19 12.32 0.79
C PRO A 192 -6.87 11.90 2.09
N GLU A 193 -7.74 12.75 2.66
CA GLU A 193 -8.46 12.44 3.90
C GLU A 193 -9.32 11.17 3.79
N VAL A 194 -9.74 10.83 2.57
CA VAL A 194 -10.50 9.60 2.31
C VAL A 194 -9.70 8.37 2.71
N LEU A 195 -8.38 8.37 2.52
CA LEU A 195 -7.49 7.27 2.94
C LEU A 195 -7.59 7.04 4.46
N MET A 196 -7.49 8.11 5.23
CA MET A 196 -7.55 8.02 6.69
C MET A 196 -8.96 7.73 7.22
N GLN A 197 -10.01 8.23 6.56
CA GLN A 197 -11.40 7.89 6.90
C GLN A 197 -11.67 6.39 6.69
N VAL A 198 -11.25 5.83 5.56
CA VAL A 198 -11.40 4.40 5.26
C VAL A 198 -10.55 3.56 6.21
N PHE A 199 -9.33 4.02 6.52
CA PHE A 199 -8.43 3.37 7.47
C PHE A 199 -9.04 3.33 8.88
N LYS A 200 -9.54 4.44 9.39
CA LYS A 200 -10.23 4.50 10.68
C LYS A 200 -11.41 3.51 10.75
N ARG A 201 -12.25 3.50 9.71
CA ARG A 201 -13.37 2.52 9.64
C ARG A 201 -12.88 1.06 9.60
N LEU A 202 -11.75 0.78 8.96
CA LEU A 202 -11.12 -0.53 8.98
C LEU A 202 -10.74 -0.91 10.42
N VAL A 203 -10.03 -0.03 11.13
CA VAL A 203 -9.59 -0.25 12.52
C VAL A 203 -10.79 -0.46 13.44
N ASP A 204 -11.79 0.42 13.39
CA ASP A 204 -13.00 0.34 14.21
C ASP A 204 -13.79 -0.96 13.94
N THR A 205 -13.86 -1.39 12.69
CA THR A 205 -14.52 -2.66 12.33
C THR A 205 -13.78 -3.86 12.89
N GLN A 206 -12.45 -3.85 12.85
CA GLN A 206 -11.65 -4.94 13.41
C GLN A 206 -11.72 -4.99 14.93
N ILE A 207 -11.69 -3.85 15.62
CA ILE A 207 -11.87 -3.77 17.07
C ILE A 207 -13.22 -4.38 17.47
N ARG A 208 -14.31 -3.97 16.80
CA ARG A 208 -15.64 -4.53 17.06
C ARG A 208 -15.71 -6.03 16.82
N CYS A 209 -15.07 -6.53 15.77
CA CYS A 209 -15.02 -7.96 15.48
C CYS A 209 -14.21 -8.75 16.53
N GLN A 210 -13.16 -8.18 17.09
CA GLN A 210 -12.37 -8.80 18.17
C GLN A 210 -13.16 -8.86 19.48
N GLN A 211 -13.82 -7.76 19.84
CA GLN A 211 -14.69 -7.69 21.03
C GLN A 211 -15.85 -8.69 20.95
N ALA A 212 -16.50 -8.79 19.80
CA ALA A 212 -17.59 -9.75 19.58
C ALA A 212 -17.16 -11.22 19.67
N LYS A 213 -15.88 -11.53 19.50
CA LYS A 213 -15.34 -12.91 19.57
C LYS A 213 -14.80 -13.29 20.95
N GLY A 214 -14.81 -12.38 21.93
CA GLY A 214 -14.30 -12.63 23.28
C GLY A 214 -12.81 -13.01 23.32
N ARG A 215 -12.04 -12.75 22.25
CA ARG A 215 -10.59 -13.02 22.23
C ARG A 215 -9.82 -11.89 22.89
N PRO A 216 -9.01 -12.19 23.96
CA PRO A 216 -8.00 -11.25 24.45
C PRO A 216 -7.07 -10.84 23.30
N ARG A 217 -6.49 -9.64 23.38
CA ARG A 217 -5.39 -9.26 22.49
C ARG A 217 -4.25 -10.28 22.67
N GLU A 218 -3.99 -11.09 21.66
CA GLU A 218 -2.72 -11.82 21.61
C GLU A 218 -1.61 -10.77 21.48
N GLU A 219 -0.89 -10.53 22.56
CA GLU A 219 0.39 -9.88 22.51
C GLU A 219 1.29 -10.80 21.70
N GLY A 220 1.59 -10.39 20.46
CA GLY A 220 2.48 -11.15 19.59
C GLY A 220 3.87 -11.25 20.25
N PRO A 221 4.62 -12.36 19.98
CA PRO A 221 5.93 -12.56 20.56
C PRO A 221 6.85 -11.38 20.21
N GLU A 222 7.57 -10.94 21.22
CA GLU A 222 8.73 -10.08 21.10
C GLU A 222 9.82 -10.87 20.35
N GLU A 223 10.09 -10.51 19.09
CA GLU A 223 11.30 -10.88 18.34
C GLU A 223 11.88 -9.66 17.65
#